data_8e572da757c5a0b6869fcb3babc4a472
#
_entry.id   8e572da757c5a0b6869fcb3babc4a472
#
_cell.length_a   1.000
_cell.length_b   1.000
_cell.length_c   1.000
_cell.angle_alpha   90.00
_cell.angle_beta   90.00
_cell.angle_gamma   90.00
#
_symmetry.space_group_name_H-M   'P 1'
#
loop_
_entity.id
_entity.type
_entity.pdbx_description
1 polymer ?
#
loop_
_entity_poly.entity_id
_entity_poly.type
_entity_poly.pdbx_seq_one_letter_code
_entity_poly.pdbx_strand_id
1 'polypeptide(L)'
;QSIDLSDTSLQYQLRSLPALEANFDHVTRLRLNRSQFSNEVEGFLGHFRQLRALDLSSNQLTRLPAAISHMPHLLELHVGNNQIVLTGPAIDSIKNLTRLKVLGMENNPLALSPDISRMPDLHIVNLSNTGLATWPTGTFALPRPRHFDLRLVDNPITELPVVAPGSIRAEMVARTLISRDPPWLSPENLTTFRTYIESVGLNPDRGSPNSVMSDSSFWIKALPPEARATPELRALKRDLWSAVADEFGSEAFFAEIQKLAGSSDAVPAYRNELADKVWRMLQAVAENTELRQKLFNEALVPSTCVDSGAQLFNAMGVEVLVHEAYGLVSKDLVEAELVSLARGKSRLNELARIARKRISDLMEQGRKLPEYDQDGGMIMQRDEEGNFVRSIDEVEIYLSYVTALAERLDLPWQSRSMLFEEEDVTPWMIETAFRQVLALETGDDLTDLLLEQDFWSKHIQGANRQAFKNLRRRTHAALALQTAQKDWTQTSDPTARARLGETITTLATTLGKQPADVPPGRVMTDEEYWAECEVINTETTTLLRKLTREAMARAKLQRVEIPFTVQSNQAP
;
A
#
# COMPACT_ATOMS: atom_id res chain seq x y z
N GLN A 1 -14.24 -0.82 -5.58
CA GLN A 1 -13.65 0.38 -6.21
C GLN A 1 -13.06 1.29 -5.13
N SER A 2 -12.02 2.05 -5.46
CA SER A 2 -11.37 3.00 -4.56
C SER A 2 -11.51 4.43 -5.07
N ILE A 3 -11.69 5.37 -4.14
CA ILE A 3 -11.58 6.80 -4.38
C ILE A 3 -10.38 7.30 -3.57
N ASP A 4 -9.47 7.99 -4.22
CA ASP A 4 -8.31 8.61 -3.59
C ASP A 4 -8.35 10.12 -3.87
N LEU A 5 -8.56 10.88 -2.81
CA LEU A 5 -8.57 12.35 -2.80
C LEU A 5 -7.50 12.88 -1.83
N SER A 6 -6.46 12.08 -1.58
CA SER A 6 -5.34 12.47 -0.73
C SER A 6 -4.59 13.66 -1.33
N ASP A 7 -3.97 14.46 -0.47
CA ASP A 7 -3.18 15.63 -0.87
C ASP A 7 -3.96 16.66 -1.73
N THR A 8 -5.30 16.72 -1.55
CA THR A 8 -6.17 17.65 -2.27
C THR A 8 -6.64 18.76 -1.34
N SER A 9 -6.67 20.00 -1.83
CA SER A 9 -7.25 21.12 -1.08
C SER A 9 -8.75 21.25 -1.32
N LEU A 10 -9.50 20.13 -1.19
CA LEU A 10 -10.95 20.08 -1.47
C LEU A 10 -11.83 20.53 -0.30
N GLN A 11 -11.25 20.93 0.82
CA GLN A 11 -11.98 21.33 2.03
C GLN A 11 -13.06 22.39 1.78
N TYR A 12 -12.80 23.36 0.88
CA TYR A 12 -13.77 24.40 0.54
C TYR A 12 -14.86 23.90 -0.41
N GLN A 13 -14.52 22.97 -1.31
CA GLN A 13 -15.46 22.39 -2.24
C GLN A 13 -16.41 21.42 -1.54
N LEU A 14 -15.94 20.64 -0.56
CA LEU A 14 -16.79 19.72 0.19
C LEU A 14 -17.83 20.44 1.07
N ARG A 15 -17.54 21.68 1.52
CA ARG A 15 -18.51 22.52 2.23
C ARG A 15 -19.72 22.91 1.36
N SER A 16 -19.50 23.04 0.08
CA SER A 16 -20.50 23.48 -0.90
C SER A 16 -21.11 22.34 -1.72
N LEU A 17 -20.72 21.09 -1.43
CA LEU A 17 -21.35 19.95 -2.09
C LEU A 17 -22.82 19.89 -1.69
N PRO A 18 -23.75 19.92 -2.66
CA PRO A 18 -25.15 19.59 -2.38
C PRO A 18 -25.22 18.16 -1.86
N ALA A 19 -26.33 17.80 -1.23
CA ALA A 19 -26.58 16.41 -0.86
C ALA A 19 -26.34 15.52 -2.09
N LEU A 20 -25.33 14.65 -2.02
CA LEU A 20 -25.01 13.76 -3.13
C LEU A 20 -26.13 12.71 -3.21
N GLU A 21 -26.93 12.74 -4.26
CA GLU A 21 -27.98 11.76 -4.50
C GLU A 21 -27.43 10.45 -5.11
N ALA A 22 -26.15 10.44 -5.51
CA ALA A 22 -25.52 9.29 -6.10
C ALA A 22 -25.29 8.15 -5.07
N ASN A 23 -25.50 6.92 -5.51
CA ASN A 23 -25.19 5.73 -4.71
C ASN A 23 -23.71 5.41 -4.82
N PHE A 24 -22.98 5.48 -3.69
CA PHE A 24 -21.58 5.14 -3.57
C PHE A 24 -21.35 3.74 -2.95
N ASP A 25 -22.33 2.85 -2.92
CA ASP A 25 -22.23 1.51 -2.33
C ASP A 25 -21.17 0.61 -3.03
N HIS A 26 -20.78 0.96 -4.25
CA HIS A 26 -19.69 0.29 -4.96
C HIS A 26 -18.29 0.72 -4.49
N VAL A 27 -18.18 1.80 -3.72
CA VAL A 27 -16.91 2.29 -3.18
C VAL A 27 -16.59 1.57 -1.89
N THR A 28 -15.48 0.85 -1.87
CA THR A 28 -15.05 0.06 -0.71
C THR A 28 -13.79 0.62 -0.04
N ARG A 29 -13.08 1.54 -0.69
CA ARG A 29 -11.91 2.21 -0.14
C ARG A 29 -11.97 3.71 -0.44
N LEU A 30 -11.77 4.52 0.61
CA LEU A 30 -11.75 5.97 0.50
C LEU A 30 -10.53 6.51 1.22
N ARG A 31 -9.70 7.28 0.50
CA ARG A 31 -8.54 7.98 1.04
C ARG A 31 -8.74 9.48 0.94
N LEU A 32 -8.61 10.14 2.07
CA LEU A 32 -8.76 11.58 2.26
C LEU A 32 -7.61 12.15 3.11
N ASN A 33 -6.49 11.43 3.22
CA ASN A 33 -5.37 11.83 4.05
C ASN A 33 -4.67 13.09 3.50
N ARG A 34 -4.06 13.88 4.38
CA ARG A 34 -3.31 15.11 4.08
C ARG A 34 -4.07 16.14 3.23
N SER A 35 -5.39 16.26 3.44
CA SER A 35 -6.25 17.12 2.63
C SER A 35 -6.84 18.31 3.41
N GLN A 36 -6.32 18.56 4.63
CA GLN A 36 -6.72 19.66 5.52
C GLN A 36 -8.21 19.64 5.91
N PHE A 37 -8.86 18.49 5.85
CA PHE A 37 -10.25 18.35 6.25
C PHE A 37 -10.44 18.58 7.75
N SER A 38 -11.46 19.36 8.08
CA SER A 38 -12.00 19.49 9.42
C SER A 38 -13.26 18.62 9.60
N ASN A 39 -13.98 18.80 10.69
CA ASN A 39 -15.19 18.00 10.98
C ASN A 39 -16.32 18.12 9.93
N GLU A 40 -16.20 19.01 8.99
CA GLU A 40 -17.15 19.19 7.88
C GLU A 40 -17.15 18.05 6.85
N VAL A 41 -16.09 17.22 6.86
CA VAL A 41 -16.02 16.00 6.05
C VAL A 41 -17.15 15.00 6.38
N GLU A 42 -17.79 15.16 7.54
CA GLU A 42 -18.85 14.27 8.03
C GLU A 42 -20.03 14.12 7.07
N GLY A 43 -20.48 15.24 6.50
CA GLY A 43 -21.57 15.23 5.49
C GLY A 43 -21.21 14.40 4.25
N PHE A 44 -19.98 14.52 3.79
CA PHE A 44 -19.47 13.74 2.67
C PHE A 44 -19.37 12.25 3.00
N LEU A 45 -18.84 11.91 4.17
CA LEU A 45 -18.66 10.52 4.62
C LEU A 45 -19.98 9.75 4.74
N GLY A 46 -21.09 10.44 5.03
CA GLY A 46 -22.41 9.82 5.16
C GLY A 46 -22.93 9.10 3.90
N HIS A 47 -22.33 9.37 2.74
CA HIS A 47 -22.68 8.73 1.47
C HIS A 47 -21.99 7.37 1.24
N PHE A 48 -21.01 6.98 2.08
CA PHE A 48 -20.18 5.80 1.88
C PHE A 48 -20.46 4.73 2.94
N ARG A 49 -21.44 3.87 2.73
CA ARG A 49 -21.86 2.87 3.71
C ARG A 49 -21.16 1.52 3.58
N GLN A 50 -20.56 1.24 2.42
CA GLN A 50 -19.93 -0.05 2.09
C GLN A 50 -18.40 -0.01 2.18
N LEU A 51 -17.83 1.00 2.86
CA LEU A 51 -16.39 1.08 3.01
C LEU A 51 -15.83 -0.10 3.80
N ARG A 52 -14.70 -0.60 3.30
CA ARG A 52 -13.81 -1.57 3.96
C ARG A 52 -12.54 -0.91 4.46
N ALA A 53 -12.10 0.18 3.83
CA ALA A 53 -10.96 0.96 4.28
C ALA A 53 -11.26 2.45 4.18
N LEU A 54 -10.96 3.17 5.27
CA LEU A 54 -11.10 4.62 5.37
C LEU A 54 -9.82 5.22 5.94
N ASP A 55 -9.21 6.14 5.19
CA ASP A 55 -8.04 6.89 5.62
C ASP A 55 -8.34 8.38 5.67
N LEU A 56 -8.37 8.92 6.90
CA LEU A 56 -8.56 10.33 7.25
C LEU A 56 -7.32 10.90 7.96
N SER A 57 -6.19 10.20 7.91
CA SER A 57 -4.98 10.59 8.64
C SER A 57 -4.42 11.94 8.14
N SER A 58 -3.67 12.62 9.01
CA SER A 58 -3.02 13.90 8.71
C SER A 58 -3.99 14.98 8.21
N ASN A 59 -5.08 15.18 8.94
CA ASN A 59 -6.09 16.21 8.71
C ASN A 59 -6.25 17.11 9.96
N GLN A 60 -7.35 17.86 10.05
CA GLN A 60 -7.64 18.79 11.14
C GLN A 60 -8.92 18.37 11.92
N LEU A 61 -9.18 17.08 12.01
CA LEU A 61 -10.33 16.56 12.72
C LEU A 61 -10.16 16.76 14.22
N THR A 62 -11.17 17.31 14.90
CA THR A 62 -11.18 17.46 16.36
C THR A 62 -12.07 16.41 17.05
N ARG A 63 -12.87 15.67 16.28
CA ARG A 63 -13.70 14.56 16.75
C ARG A 63 -13.73 13.45 15.70
N LEU A 64 -14.04 12.24 16.15
CA LEU A 64 -14.30 11.14 15.25
C LEU A 64 -15.62 11.40 14.49
N PRO A 65 -15.65 11.32 13.15
CA PRO A 65 -16.88 11.51 12.38
C PRO A 65 -17.95 10.49 12.76
N ALA A 66 -19.17 10.96 13.07
CA ALA A 66 -20.29 10.10 13.47
C ALA A 66 -20.73 9.16 12.33
N ALA A 67 -20.48 9.54 11.07
CA ALA A 67 -20.74 8.72 9.88
C ALA A 67 -20.05 7.34 9.94
N ILE A 68 -18.94 7.21 10.67
CA ILE A 68 -18.22 5.94 10.86
C ILE A 68 -19.11 4.87 11.52
N SER A 69 -20.06 5.28 12.40
CA SER A 69 -21.02 4.36 13.03
C SER A 69 -21.92 3.63 12.01
N HIS A 70 -22.04 4.15 10.80
CA HIS A 70 -22.84 3.59 9.71
C HIS A 70 -22.01 2.80 8.68
N MET A 71 -20.77 2.44 9.03
CA MET A 71 -19.82 1.70 8.15
C MET A 71 -19.53 0.30 8.74
N PRO A 72 -20.50 -0.62 8.83
CA PRO A 72 -20.33 -1.90 9.53
C PRO A 72 -19.36 -2.87 8.87
N HIS A 73 -18.96 -2.59 7.62
CA HIS A 73 -18.05 -3.42 6.83
C HIS A 73 -16.59 -2.98 6.93
N LEU A 74 -16.29 -1.96 7.75
CA LEU A 74 -14.96 -1.40 7.85
C LEU A 74 -13.97 -2.44 8.42
N LEU A 75 -12.85 -2.61 7.70
CA LEU A 75 -11.73 -3.47 8.06
C LEU A 75 -10.50 -2.64 8.48
N GLU A 76 -10.35 -1.45 7.90
CA GLU A 76 -9.23 -0.56 8.14
C GLU A 76 -9.74 0.85 8.43
N LEU A 77 -9.32 1.43 9.55
CA LEU A 77 -9.62 2.82 9.93
C LEU A 77 -8.34 3.52 10.33
N HIS A 78 -7.95 4.52 9.57
CA HIS A 78 -6.80 5.39 9.83
C HIS A 78 -7.27 6.82 10.07
N VAL A 79 -7.08 7.32 11.29
CA VAL A 79 -7.39 8.69 11.70
C VAL A 79 -6.21 9.33 12.45
N GLY A 80 -5.01 8.78 12.28
CA GLY A 80 -3.78 9.29 12.91
C GLY A 80 -3.44 10.72 12.49
N ASN A 81 -2.61 11.41 13.28
CA ASN A 81 -2.17 12.78 12.99
C ASN A 81 -3.34 13.77 12.81
N ASN A 82 -4.23 13.82 13.79
CA ASN A 82 -5.34 14.74 13.88
C ASN A 82 -5.37 15.40 15.28
N GLN A 83 -6.47 16.01 15.63
CA GLN A 83 -6.70 16.63 16.95
C GLN A 83 -7.93 16.00 17.65
N ILE A 84 -8.14 14.71 17.40
CA ILE A 84 -9.35 13.99 17.84
C ILE A 84 -9.33 13.82 19.36
N VAL A 85 -10.42 14.23 19.99
CA VAL A 85 -10.76 13.90 21.37
C VAL A 85 -11.95 12.93 21.35
N LEU A 86 -11.82 11.77 22.00
CA LEU A 86 -12.89 10.78 22.05
C LEU A 86 -13.96 11.17 23.06
N THR A 87 -15.20 10.89 22.69
CA THR A 87 -16.39 11.01 23.55
C THR A 87 -17.03 9.63 23.73
N GLY A 88 -17.94 9.48 24.71
CA GLY A 88 -18.66 8.23 24.89
C GLY A 88 -19.32 7.68 23.62
N PRO A 89 -20.11 8.50 22.88
CA PRO A 89 -20.68 8.06 21.60
C PRO A 89 -19.65 7.66 20.53
N ALA A 90 -18.49 8.33 20.50
CA ALA A 90 -17.40 7.97 19.58
C ALA A 90 -16.78 6.61 19.94
N ILE A 91 -16.60 6.33 21.23
CA ILE A 91 -16.14 5.03 21.73
C ILE A 91 -17.13 3.93 21.35
N ASP A 92 -18.43 4.17 21.52
CA ASP A 92 -19.48 3.21 21.13
C ASP A 92 -19.48 2.97 19.60
N SER A 93 -19.23 4.02 18.80
CA SER A 93 -19.09 3.90 17.35
C SER A 93 -17.91 2.99 16.98
N ILE A 94 -16.74 3.20 17.60
CA ILE A 94 -15.56 2.35 17.41
C ILE A 94 -15.86 0.91 17.82
N LYS A 95 -16.42 0.71 19.02
CA LYS A 95 -16.77 -0.61 19.58
C LYS A 95 -17.66 -1.44 18.66
N ASN A 96 -18.51 -0.79 17.86
CA ASN A 96 -19.43 -1.45 16.93
C ASN A 96 -18.79 -1.83 15.59
N LEU A 97 -17.55 -1.43 15.33
CA LEU A 97 -16.78 -1.85 14.15
C LEU A 97 -16.19 -3.26 14.33
N THR A 98 -17.04 -4.24 14.54
CA THR A 98 -16.66 -5.60 14.97
C THR A 98 -15.80 -6.37 13.97
N ARG A 99 -15.72 -5.92 12.73
CA ARG A 99 -14.91 -6.53 11.65
C ARG A 99 -13.55 -5.87 11.45
N LEU A 100 -13.22 -4.88 12.29
CA LEU A 100 -12.00 -4.11 12.12
C LEU A 100 -10.76 -4.99 12.32
N LYS A 101 -9.79 -4.83 11.41
CA LYS A 101 -8.48 -5.49 11.43
C LYS A 101 -7.35 -4.51 11.76
N VAL A 102 -7.50 -3.25 11.37
CA VAL A 102 -6.50 -2.21 11.58
C VAL A 102 -7.18 -0.96 12.15
N LEU A 103 -6.66 -0.45 13.26
CA LEU A 103 -7.08 0.79 13.91
C LEU A 103 -5.86 1.69 14.15
N GLY A 104 -5.71 2.75 13.37
CA GLY A 104 -4.68 3.78 13.51
C GLY A 104 -5.27 5.08 14.05
N MET A 105 -4.89 5.47 15.27
CA MET A 105 -5.34 6.70 15.93
C MET A 105 -4.18 7.49 16.53
N GLU A 106 -2.94 7.17 16.15
CA GLU A 106 -1.72 7.79 16.67
C GLU A 106 -1.72 9.32 16.52
N ASN A 107 -0.98 10.00 17.38
CA ASN A 107 -0.83 11.46 17.35
C ASN A 107 -2.18 12.20 17.41
N ASN A 108 -3.04 11.79 18.33
CA ASN A 108 -4.31 12.45 18.65
C ASN A 108 -4.44 12.62 20.18
N PRO A 109 -4.94 13.74 20.68
CA PRO A 109 -5.19 13.92 22.11
C PRO A 109 -6.50 13.23 22.53
N LEU A 110 -6.53 11.89 22.51
CA LEU A 110 -7.77 11.11 22.63
C LEU A 110 -8.54 11.33 23.93
N ALA A 111 -7.86 11.62 25.05
CA ALA A 111 -8.37 11.77 26.42
C ALA A 111 -9.03 10.51 27.01
N LEU A 112 -9.73 9.73 26.20
CA LEU A 112 -10.37 8.47 26.58
C LEU A 112 -9.84 7.33 25.70
N SER A 113 -9.79 6.14 26.26
CA SER A 113 -9.38 4.93 25.53
C SER A 113 -10.49 4.45 24.59
N PRO A 114 -10.16 4.05 23.34
CA PRO A 114 -11.09 3.30 22.51
C PRO A 114 -11.42 1.94 23.14
N ASP A 115 -12.63 1.44 22.89
CA ASP A 115 -13.06 0.10 23.34
C ASP A 115 -12.92 -0.89 22.18
N ILE A 116 -11.95 -1.81 22.29
CA ILE A 116 -11.65 -2.84 21.30
C ILE A 116 -12.18 -4.23 21.69
N SER A 117 -13.09 -4.29 22.67
CA SER A 117 -13.56 -5.54 23.25
C SER A 117 -14.38 -6.44 22.32
N ARG A 118 -14.87 -5.92 21.20
CA ARG A 118 -15.76 -6.63 20.26
C ARG A 118 -15.14 -6.89 18.88
N MET A 119 -13.82 -6.79 18.74
CA MET A 119 -13.10 -6.91 17.47
C MET A 119 -12.20 -8.16 17.48
N PRO A 120 -12.71 -9.36 17.15
CA PRO A 120 -11.91 -10.59 17.20
C PRO A 120 -10.76 -10.63 16.20
N ASP A 121 -10.95 -10.03 15.03
CA ASP A 121 -9.99 -10.06 13.92
C ASP A 121 -9.00 -8.87 13.93
N LEU A 122 -8.91 -8.13 15.03
CA LEU A 122 -8.04 -6.97 15.12
C LEU A 122 -6.57 -7.39 15.18
N HIS A 123 -5.78 -7.00 14.18
CA HIS A 123 -4.37 -7.35 14.02
C HIS A 123 -3.44 -6.22 14.45
N ILE A 124 -3.82 -4.97 14.15
CA ILE A 124 -2.98 -3.80 14.41
C ILE A 124 -3.80 -2.73 15.11
N VAL A 125 -3.29 -2.23 16.23
CA VAL A 125 -3.83 -1.08 16.96
C VAL A 125 -2.70 -0.11 17.26
N ASN A 126 -2.74 1.04 16.62
CA ASN A 126 -1.78 2.08 16.87
C ASN A 126 -2.42 3.24 17.66
N LEU A 127 -1.99 3.40 18.88
CA LEU A 127 -2.40 4.45 19.82
C LEU A 127 -1.16 5.20 20.35
N SER A 128 -0.07 5.23 19.60
CA SER A 128 1.14 5.96 20.01
C SER A 128 0.87 7.45 20.11
N ASN A 129 1.44 8.11 21.12
CA ASN A 129 1.32 9.56 21.33
C ASN A 129 -0.14 10.04 21.36
N THR A 130 -0.97 9.40 22.20
CA THR A 130 -2.40 9.74 22.33
C THR A 130 -2.78 10.28 23.70
N GLY A 131 -1.81 10.38 24.62
CA GLY A 131 -2.02 10.86 25.98
C GLY A 131 -2.76 9.85 26.88
N LEU A 132 -2.89 8.59 26.49
CA LEU A 132 -3.53 7.56 27.29
C LEU A 132 -2.65 7.16 28.47
N ALA A 133 -3.23 7.17 29.68
CA ALA A 133 -2.55 6.73 30.91
C ALA A 133 -2.79 5.25 31.24
N THR A 134 -3.67 4.58 30.51
CA THR A 134 -4.07 3.19 30.74
C THR A 134 -4.12 2.40 29.45
N TRP A 135 -4.04 1.09 29.59
CA TRP A 135 -4.21 0.17 28.46
C TRP A 135 -5.60 0.29 27.82
N PRO A 136 -5.72 0.05 26.50
CA PRO A 136 -7.00 0.14 25.80
C PRO A 136 -8.05 -0.80 26.39
N THR A 137 -9.28 -0.29 26.53
CA THR A 137 -10.41 -1.07 27.02
C THR A 137 -10.67 -2.27 26.13
N GLY A 138 -10.76 -3.46 26.74
CA GLY A 138 -11.05 -4.70 26.00
C GLY A 138 -9.85 -5.36 25.35
N THR A 139 -8.60 -4.93 25.63
CA THR A 139 -7.38 -5.58 25.12
C THR A 139 -7.40 -7.09 25.32
N PHE A 140 -7.83 -7.56 26.48
CA PHE A 140 -7.87 -8.98 26.85
C PHE A 140 -9.28 -9.59 26.84
N ALA A 141 -10.27 -8.93 26.27
CA ALA A 141 -11.65 -9.38 26.27
C ALA A 141 -11.89 -10.60 25.36
N LEU A 142 -11.13 -10.68 24.26
CA LEU A 142 -11.22 -11.75 23.27
C LEU A 142 -9.83 -12.33 23.00
N PRO A 143 -9.74 -13.59 22.55
CA PRO A 143 -8.54 -14.11 21.91
C PRO A 143 -8.16 -13.20 20.74
N ARG A 144 -6.88 -12.91 20.60
CA ARG A 144 -6.36 -12.07 19.51
C ARG A 144 -5.62 -12.93 18.49
N PRO A 145 -5.54 -12.48 17.23
CA PRO A 145 -4.68 -13.14 16.24
C PRO A 145 -3.24 -13.26 16.73
N ARG A 146 -2.53 -14.31 16.30
CA ARG A 146 -1.16 -14.63 16.74
C ARG A 146 -0.17 -13.48 16.55
N HIS A 147 -0.41 -12.60 15.60
CA HIS A 147 0.42 -11.42 15.29
C HIS A 147 -0.28 -10.11 15.66
N PHE A 148 -1.03 -10.11 16.76
CA PHE A 148 -1.64 -8.88 17.26
C PHE A 148 -0.56 -7.87 17.67
N ASP A 149 -0.53 -6.73 16.99
CA ASP A 149 0.41 -5.63 17.17
C ASP A 149 -0.32 -4.47 17.87
N LEU A 150 0.01 -4.25 19.13
CA LEU A 150 -0.50 -3.13 19.93
C LEU A 150 0.62 -2.14 20.19
N ARG A 151 0.42 -0.88 19.82
CA ARG A 151 1.40 0.19 19.92
C ARG A 151 0.89 1.29 20.84
N LEU A 152 1.61 1.50 21.92
CA LEU A 152 1.29 2.44 23.00
C LEU A 152 2.49 3.35 23.32
N VAL A 153 3.44 3.50 22.39
CA VAL A 153 4.64 4.33 22.57
C VAL A 153 4.26 5.80 22.81
N ASP A 154 5.03 6.53 23.58
CA ASP A 154 4.84 7.96 23.90
C ASP A 154 3.48 8.26 24.56
N ASN A 155 3.03 7.35 25.43
CA ASN A 155 1.86 7.52 26.27
C ASN A 155 2.27 7.50 27.76
N PRO A 156 1.61 8.26 28.62
CA PRO A 156 1.92 8.30 30.06
C PRO A 156 1.40 7.07 30.81
N ILE A 157 1.66 5.86 30.26
CA ILE A 157 1.28 4.59 30.85
C ILE A 157 2.36 4.19 31.85
N THR A 158 1.99 4.15 33.13
CA THR A 158 2.88 3.79 34.23
C THR A 158 2.61 2.40 34.78
N GLU A 159 1.42 1.85 34.53
CA GLU A 159 0.97 0.58 35.09
C GLU A 159 0.89 -0.49 33.99
N LEU A 160 1.36 -1.69 34.34
CA LEU A 160 1.24 -2.87 33.48
C LEU A 160 0.01 -3.71 33.87
N PRO A 161 -0.64 -4.38 32.91
CA PRO A 161 -1.68 -5.34 33.23
C PRO A 161 -1.13 -6.48 34.10
N VAL A 162 -1.87 -6.84 35.13
CA VAL A 162 -1.54 -7.99 35.97
C VAL A 162 -2.01 -9.26 35.26
N VAL A 163 -1.05 -10.05 34.77
CA VAL A 163 -1.28 -11.28 34.01
C VAL A 163 -0.40 -12.41 34.56
N ALA A 164 -0.83 -13.65 34.40
CA ALA A 164 -0.03 -14.80 34.82
C ALA A 164 1.18 -14.95 33.85
N PRO A 165 2.42 -15.00 34.35
CA PRO A 165 3.59 -15.28 33.53
C PRO A 165 3.42 -16.57 32.71
N GLY A 166 3.89 -16.61 31.48
CA GLY A 166 3.75 -17.75 30.56
C GLY A 166 2.36 -17.90 29.92
N SER A 167 1.40 -17.04 30.27
CA SER A 167 0.05 -17.05 29.66
C SER A 167 0.03 -16.34 28.31
N ILE A 168 -0.99 -16.63 27.48
CA ILE A 168 -1.26 -15.90 26.24
C ILE A 168 -1.40 -14.39 26.50
N ARG A 169 -1.96 -13.99 27.64
CA ARG A 169 -2.04 -12.57 28.02
C ARG A 169 -0.67 -11.97 28.32
N ALA A 170 0.22 -12.74 28.96
CA ALA A 170 1.61 -12.30 29.16
C ALA A 170 2.35 -12.15 27.82
N GLU A 171 2.11 -13.03 26.85
CA GLU A 171 2.64 -12.89 25.51
C GLU A 171 2.15 -11.62 24.81
N MET A 172 0.87 -11.30 24.91
CA MET A 172 0.32 -10.05 24.37
C MET A 172 0.98 -8.81 25.00
N VAL A 173 1.14 -8.79 26.32
CA VAL A 173 1.83 -7.70 27.04
C VAL A 173 3.29 -7.61 26.59
N ALA A 174 3.99 -8.74 26.52
CA ALA A 174 5.39 -8.81 26.15
C ALA A 174 5.68 -8.33 24.71
N ARG A 175 4.72 -8.50 23.80
CA ARG A 175 4.80 -8.06 22.40
C ARG A 175 4.32 -6.63 22.18
N THR A 176 3.63 -6.02 23.16
CA THR A 176 3.15 -4.64 23.03
C THR A 176 4.30 -3.66 23.01
N LEU A 177 4.27 -2.73 22.06
CA LEU A 177 5.21 -1.61 21.99
C LEU A 177 4.79 -0.53 22.98
N ILE A 178 5.60 -0.32 24.01
CA ILE A 178 5.38 0.68 25.06
C ILE A 178 6.71 1.37 25.37
N SER A 179 6.67 2.67 25.68
CA SER A 179 7.85 3.41 26.15
C SER A 179 8.31 2.86 27.49
N ARG A 180 9.58 2.41 27.55
CA ARG A 180 10.17 1.75 28.71
C ARG A 180 11.09 2.67 29.53
N ASP A 181 11.67 3.67 28.87
CA ASP A 181 12.65 4.56 29.50
C ASP A 181 11.99 5.52 30.49
N PRO A 182 12.69 5.93 31.57
CA PRO A 182 12.21 6.96 32.48
C PRO A 182 11.80 8.24 31.71
N PRO A 183 10.67 8.87 32.07
CA PRO A 183 9.91 8.69 33.32
C PRO A 183 8.73 7.67 33.24
N TRP A 184 8.61 6.90 32.17
CA TRP A 184 7.41 6.10 31.87
C TRP A 184 7.20 4.94 32.84
N LEU A 185 8.01 3.87 32.77
CA LEU A 185 7.88 2.73 33.68
C LEU A 185 8.78 2.84 34.91
N SER A 186 8.24 2.51 36.07
CA SER A 186 9.04 2.37 37.29
C SER A 186 10.01 1.17 37.18
N PRO A 187 11.10 1.14 37.97
CA PRO A 187 12.01 -0.01 38.00
C PRO A 187 11.30 -1.33 38.32
N GLU A 188 10.25 -1.29 39.15
CA GLU A 188 9.45 -2.47 39.50
C GLU A 188 8.62 -2.96 38.32
N ASN A 189 7.98 -2.03 37.60
CA ASN A 189 7.21 -2.34 36.40
C ASN A 189 8.11 -2.80 35.24
N LEU A 190 9.32 -2.24 35.12
CA LEU A 190 10.32 -2.76 34.18
C LEU A 190 10.70 -4.22 34.50
N THR A 191 10.91 -4.54 35.79
CA THR A 191 11.20 -5.90 36.22
C THR A 191 10.03 -6.85 35.93
N THR A 192 8.79 -6.41 36.21
CA THR A 192 7.58 -7.16 35.88
C THR A 192 7.43 -7.40 34.39
N PHE A 193 7.70 -6.38 33.57
CA PHE A 193 7.65 -6.48 32.12
C PHE A 193 8.72 -7.46 31.58
N ARG A 194 9.94 -7.41 32.12
CA ARG A 194 10.99 -8.40 31.81
C ARG A 194 10.56 -9.82 32.15
N THR A 195 9.94 -10.01 33.31
CA THR A 195 9.41 -11.32 33.72
C THR A 195 8.36 -11.84 32.73
N TYR A 196 7.48 -10.99 32.23
CA TYR A 196 6.52 -11.39 31.20
C TYR A 196 7.20 -11.79 29.90
N ILE A 197 8.20 -11.01 29.44
CA ILE A 197 8.97 -11.30 28.23
C ILE A 197 9.69 -12.64 28.35
N GLU A 198 10.40 -12.88 29.45
CA GLU A 198 11.13 -14.14 29.72
C GLU A 198 10.20 -15.34 29.81
N SER A 199 9.04 -15.17 30.46
CA SER A 199 8.08 -16.24 30.69
C SER A 199 7.45 -16.81 29.40
N VAL A 200 7.50 -16.05 28.31
CA VAL A 200 6.99 -16.46 27.00
C VAL A 200 8.11 -16.78 26.00
N GLY A 201 9.35 -16.97 26.51
CA GLY A 201 10.50 -17.38 25.70
C GLY A 201 11.10 -16.26 24.83
N LEU A 202 10.72 -15.02 25.09
CA LEU A 202 11.32 -13.86 24.42
C LEU A 202 12.52 -13.36 25.21
N ASN A 203 13.48 -12.71 24.56
CA ASN A 203 14.66 -12.15 25.23
C ASN A 203 14.34 -10.75 25.77
N PRO A 204 14.41 -10.51 27.11
CA PRO A 204 14.11 -9.21 27.69
C PRO A 204 15.20 -8.16 27.40
N ASP A 205 16.43 -8.58 27.11
CA ASP A 205 17.54 -7.72 26.70
C ASP A 205 17.54 -7.43 25.19
N ARG A 206 16.67 -8.08 24.46
CA ARG A 206 16.17 -7.47 23.24
C ARG A 206 15.51 -6.18 23.69
N GLY A 207 16.25 -5.09 23.62
CA GLY A 207 15.73 -3.75 23.79
C GLY A 207 14.42 -3.63 23.05
N SER A 208 13.71 -2.54 23.16
CA SER A 208 12.53 -2.23 22.33
C SER A 208 12.56 -3.03 21.03
N PRO A 209 11.47 -3.47 20.42
CA PRO A 209 11.49 -4.19 19.12
C PRO A 209 12.52 -3.69 18.11
N ASN A 210 12.93 -2.45 18.23
CA ASN A 210 14.10 -1.86 17.57
C ASN A 210 15.43 -2.58 17.80
N SER A 211 15.60 -3.42 18.82
CA SER A 211 16.92 -4.06 19.08
C SER A 211 17.15 -5.37 18.33
N VAL A 212 16.11 -6.08 17.91
CA VAL A 212 16.25 -7.24 17.00
C VAL A 212 16.64 -6.78 15.60
N MET A 213 16.32 -5.54 15.29
CA MET A 213 16.57 -4.89 14.00
C MET A 213 17.90 -4.15 13.95
N SER A 214 18.63 -4.10 15.10
CA SER A 214 19.89 -3.37 15.20
C SER A 214 21.08 -4.12 14.61
N ASP A 215 20.94 -5.39 14.18
CA ASP A 215 22.06 -6.15 13.61
C ASP A 215 22.16 -6.03 12.09
N SER A 216 22.73 -4.89 11.66
CA SER A 216 23.16 -4.70 10.27
C SER A 216 24.39 -5.50 9.87
N SER A 217 24.98 -6.28 10.81
CA SER A 217 26.32 -6.86 10.64
C SER A 217 26.38 -7.88 9.50
N PHE A 218 25.35 -8.70 9.31
CA PHE A 218 25.24 -9.59 8.16
C PHE A 218 25.30 -8.82 6.84
N TRP A 219 24.48 -7.79 6.70
CA TRP A 219 24.33 -7.00 5.48
C TRP A 219 25.56 -6.13 5.19
N ILE A 220 26.27 -5.64 6.22
CA ILE A 220 27.56 -4.95 6.05
C ILE A 220 28.64 -5.94 5.59
N LYS A 221 28.69 -7.16 6.18
CA LYS A 221 29.65 -8.20 5.76
C LYS A 221 29.36 -8.73 4.35
N ALA A 222 28.11 -8.68 3.93
CA ALA A 222 27.67 -9.10 2.60
C ALA A 222 27.99 -8.08 1.49
N LEU A 223 28.32 -6.82 1.83
CA LEU A 223 28.75 -5.82 0.85
C LEU A 223 30.14 -6.19 0.26
N PRO A 224 30.42 -5.73 -0.98
CA PRO A 224 31.74 -5.81 -1.56
C PRO A 224 32.81 -5.19 -0.64
N PRO A 225 34.05 -5.69 -0.64
CA PRO A 225 35.12 -5.21 0.25
C PRO A 225 35.33 -3.70 0.19
N GLU A 226 35.28 -3.08 -0.97
CA GLU A 226 35.42 -1.65 -1.20
C GLU A 226 34.31 -0.82 -0.53
N ALA A 227 33.07 -1.31 -0.53
CA ALA A 227 31.93 -0.62 0.07
C ALA A 227 31.93 -0.64 1.61
N ARG A 228 32.79 -1.45 2.22
CA ARG A 228 32.98 -1.61 3.68
C ARG A 228 34.42 -1.46 4.14
N ALA A 229 35.29 -0.92 3.30
CA ALA A 229 36.74 -0.91 3.52
C ALA A 229 37.12 -0.15 4.79
N THR A 230 36.54 1.02 5.04
CA THR A 230 36.89 1.87 6.17
C THR A 230 35.88 1.78 7.33
N PRO A 231 36.30 2.13 8.56
CA PRO A 231 35.40 2.22 9.70
C PRO A 231 34.27 3.23 9.47
N GLU A 232 34.54 4.34 8.76
CA GLU A 232 33.59 5.40 8.44
C GLU A 232 32.49 4.90 7.51
N LEU A 233 32.83 4.15 6.44
CA LEU A 233 31.84 3.55 5.53
C LEU A 233 30.93 2.57 6.28
N ARG A 234 31.50 1.77 7.18
CA ARG A 234 30.71 0.86 8.02
C ARG A 234 29.85 1.61 9.03
N ALA A 235 30.31 2.75 9.56
CA ALA A 235 29.52 3.59 10.44
C ALA A 235 28.32 4.20 9.69
N LEU A 236 28.53 4.78 8.50
CA LEU A 236 27.45 5.31 7.66
C LEU A 236 26.36 4.27 7.38
N LYS A 237 26.75 3.02 7.14
CA LYS A 237 25.77 1.93 6.92
C LYS A 237 25.00 1.61 8.20
N ARG A 238 25.66 1.58 9.38
CA ARG A 238 24.96 1.40 10.66
C ARG A 238 24.01 2.55 10.96
N ASP A 239 24.43 3.78 10.71
CA ASP A 239 23.61 4.97 10.95
C ASP A 239 22.37 4.98 10.05
N LEU A 240 22.53 4.63 8.77
CA LEU A 240 21.39 4.47 7.85
C LEU A 240 20.42 3.38 8.31
N TRP A 241 20.97 2.23 8.71
CA TRP A 241 20.18 1.11 9.23
C TRP A 241 19.37 1.54 10.46
N SER A 242 20.03 2.17 11.43
CA SER A 242 19.38 2.66 12.66
C SER A 242 18.33 3.71 12.37
N ALA A 243 18.62 4.68 11.48
CA ALA A 243 17.69 5.71 11.11
C ALA A 243 16.38 5.16 10.51
N VAL A 244 16.46 4.09 9.72
CA VAL A 244 15.25 3.43 9.17
C VAL A 244 14.60 2.54 10.22
N ALA A 245 15.39 1.85 11.08
CA ALA A 245 14.88 0.98 12.11
C ALA A 245 14.12 1.73 13.21
N ASP A 246 14.53 2.97 13.49
CA ASP A 246 13.87 3.85 14.47
C ASP A 246 12.56 4.47 13.93
N GLU A 247 12.29 4.32 12.63
CA GLU A 247 11.06 4.78 12.03
C GLU A 247 9.87 3.90 12.41
N PHE A 248 8.75 4.55 12.65
CA PHE A 248 7.52 3.88 13.03
C PHE A 248 7.04 2.90 11.93
N GLY A 249 6.73 1.66 12.33
CA GLY A 249 6.26 0.61 11.43
C GLY A 249 7.37 -0.17 10.71
N SER A 250 8.62 0.06 11.08
CA SER A 250 9.78 -0.59 10.48
C SER A 250 9.89 -2.10 10.78
N GLU A 251 9.23 -2.59 11.84
CA GLU A 251 9.43 -3.93 12.38
C GLU A 251 9.13 -5.03 11.36
N ALA A 252 7.95 -4.97 10.74
CA ALA A 252 7.56 -5.96 9.74
C ALA A 252 8.49 -5.91 8.52
N PHE A 253 8.87 -4.73 8.09
CA PHE A 253 9.79 -4.51 6.98
C PHE A 253 11.17 -5.13 7.26
N PHE A 254 11.75 -4.89 8.44
CA PHE A 254 13.03 -5.48 8.80
C PHE A 254 12.93 -6.98 9.04
N ALA A 255 11.80 -7.49 9.54
CA ALA A 255 11.58 -8.93 9.64
C ALA A 255 11.65 -9.61 8.27
N GLU A 256 11.06 -9.03 7.24
CA GLU A 256 11.16 -9.54 5.87
C GLU A 256 12.59 -9.42 5.31
N ILE A 257 13.28 -8.30 5.53
CA ILE A 257 14.70 -8.17 5.13
C ILE A 257 15.58 -9.22 5.80
N GLN A 258 15.35 -9.53 7.08
CA GLN A 258 16.15 -10.54 7.79
C GLN A 258 15.92 -11.96 7.24
N LYS A 259 14.71 -12.30 6.79
CA LYS A 259 14.44 -13.59 6.15
C LYS A 259 15.30 -13.80 4.90
N LEU A 260 15.63 -12.73 4.18
CA LEU A 260 16.46 -12.79 2.99
C LEU A 260 17.88 -13.33 3.25
N ALA A 261 18.38 -13.24 4.48
CA ALA A 261 19.64 -13.85 4.85
C ALA A 261 19.64 -15.39 4.74
N GLY A 262 18.46 -16.00 4.73
CA GLY A 262 18.26 -17.42 4.47
C GLY A 262 17.82 -17.75 3.04
N SER A 263 17.70 -16.76 2.15
CA SER A 263 17.27 -16.96 0.77
C SER A 263 18.37 -17.58 -0.10
N SER A 264 17.96 -18.11 -1.25
CA SER A 264 18.88 -18.66 -2.26
C SER A 264 19.89 -17.63 -2.78
N ASP A 265 19.53 -16.34 -2.81
CA ASP A 265 20.42 -15.25 -3.21
C ASP A 265 21.44 -14.84 -2.13
N ALA A 266 21.31 -15.34 -0.88
CA ALA A 266 22.29 -15.11 0.19
C ALA A 266 23.55 -15.98 0.08
N VAL A 267 23.62 -16.89 -0.89
CA VAL A 267 24.83 -17.68 -1.18
C VAL A 267 25.98 -16.81 -1.68
N PRO A 268 27.24 -17.23 -1.52
CA PRO A 268 28.40 -16.40 -1.88
C PRO A 268 28.38 -15.82 -3.30
N ALA A 269 27.79 -16.55 -4.25
CA ALA A 269 27.72 -16.12 -5.65
C ALA A 269 26.87 -14.86 -5.88
N TYR A 270 25.79 -14.68 -5.10
CA TYR A 270 24.80 -13.61 -5.32
C TYR A 270 24.67 -12.65 -4.13
N ARG A 271 25.31 -12.97 -3.00
CA ARG A 271 25.19 -12.22 -1.73
C ARG A 271 25.51 -10.74 -1.86
N ASN A 272 26.51 -10.38 -2.66
CA ASN A 272 26.90 -8.98 -2.84
C ASN A 272 25.80 -8.20 -3.57
N GLU A 273 25.18 -8.80 -4.58
CA GLU A 273 24.06 -8.20 -5.32
C GLU A 273 22.82 -8.04 -4.42
N LEU A 274 22.51 -9.08 -3.64
CA LEU A 274 21.41 -9.01 -2.67
C LEU A 274 21.66 -7.92 -1.62
N ALA A 275 22.87 -7.83 -1.08
CA ALA A 275 23.22 -6.79 -0.12
C ALA A 275 23.11 -5.39 -0.73
N ASP A 276 23.56 -5.18 -1.97
CA ASP A 276 23.41 -3.91 -2.67
C ASP A 276 21.92 -3.52 -2.80
N LYS A 277 21.07 -4.45 -3.21
CA LYS A 277 19.61 -4.24 -3.26
C LYS A 277 19.02 -3.85 -1.90
N VAL A 278 19.41 -4.52 -0.82
CA VAL A 278 18.95 -4.18 0.54
C VAL A 278 19.38 -2.76 0.91
N TRP A 279 20.63 -2.39 0.69
CA TRP A 279 21.11 -1.05 1.04
C TRP A 279 20.53 0.06 0.15
N ARG A 280 20.26 -0.21 -1.12
CA ARG A 280 19.52 0.71 -2.00
C ARG A 280 18.10 0.93 -1.50
N MET A 281 17.40 -0.13 -1.12
CA MET A 281 16.06 -0.02 -0.55
C MET A 281 16.06 0.78 0.75
N LEU A 282 16.99 0.53 1.67
CA LEU A 282 17.14 1.31 2.91
C LEU A 282 17.42 2.78 2.63
N GLN A 283 18.27 3.09 1.66
CA GLN A 283 18.54 4.48 1.26
C GLN A 283 17.27 5.17 0.73
N ALA A 284 16.55 4.52 -0.16
CA ALA A 284 15.33 5.06 -0.76
C ALA A 284 14.23 5.32 0.30
N VAL A 285 14.03 4.40 1.25
CA VAL A 285 13.04 4.60 2.32
C VAL A 285 13.48 5.63 3.35
N ALA A 286 14.78 5.82 3.58
CA ALA A 286 15.28 6.90 4.42
C ALA A 286 15.02 8.28 3.81
N GLU A 287 15.18 8.41 2.50
CA GLU A 287 15.05 9.67 1.76
C GLU A 287 13.59 10.05 1.46
N ASN A 288 12.68 9.08 1.36
CA ASN A 288 11.30 9.31 0.93
C ASN A 288 10.28 8.71 1.89
N THR A 289 9.57 9.59 2.63
CA THR A 289 8.56 9.19 3.61
C THR A 289 7.36 8.46 2.98
N GLU A 290 6.92 8.85 1.78
CA GLU A 290 5.78 8.22 1.11
C GLU A 290 6.14 6.79 0.68
N LEU A 291 7.31 6.61 0.06
CA LEU A 291 7.84 5.29 -0.29
C LEU A 291 8.01 4.43 0.96
N ARG A 292 8.59 4.99 2.03
CA ARG A 292 8.76 4.30 3.32
C ARG A 292 7.46 3.75 3.86
N GLN A 293 6.43 4.59 3.97
CA GLN A 293 5.11 4.17 4.43
C GLN A 293 4.50 3.09 3.54
N LYS A 294 4.67 3.22 2.23
CA LYS A 294 4.18 2.22 1.28
C LYS A 294 4.84 0.86 1.50
N LEU A 295 6.18 0.81 1.56
CA LEU A 295 6.91 -0.46 1.73
C LEU A 295 6.69 -1.07 3.12
N PHE A 296 6.59 -0.25 4.17
CA PHE A 296 6.26 -0.74 5.50
C PHE A 296 4.85 -1.35 5.54
N ASN A 297 3.88 -0.75 4.86
CA ASN A 297 2.53 -1.30 4.75
C ASN A 297 2.48 -2.61 3.93
N GLU A 298 3.27 -2.72 2.86
CA GLU A 298 3.38 -3.95 2.08
C GLU A 298 3.97 -5.09 2.90
N ALA A 299 4.96 -4.80 3.76
CA ALA A 299 5.58 -5.76 4.65
C ALA A 299 4.68 -6.23 5.80
N LEU A 300 3.55 -5.57 6.09
CA LEU A 300 2.60 -6.01 7.12
C LEU A 300 1.90 -7.33 6.80
N VAL A 301 1.90 -7.75 5.54
CA VAL A 301 1.41 -9.07 5.14
C VAL A 301 2.57 -10.06 5.29
N PRO A 302 2.60 -10.88 6.36
CA PRO A 302 3.76 -11.74 6.62
C PRO A 302 3.90 -12.78 5.52
N SER A 303 5.13 -12.92 5.03
CA SER A 303 5.48 -14.00 4.12
C SER A 303 5.45 -15.35 4.85
N THR A 304 4.93 -16.38 4.20
CA THR A 304 4.74 -17.72 4.78
C THR A 304 6.05 -18.52 4.79
N CYS A 305 6.94 -18.26 3.84
CA CYS A 305 8.25 -18.92 3.70
C CYS A 305 9.31 -17.91 3.23
N VAL A 306 10.56 -18.38 3.13
CA VAL A 306 11.69 -17.55 2.69
C VAL A 306 11.53 -17.07 1.25
N ASP A 307 11.04 -17.94 0.36
CA ASP A 307 10.82 -17.61 -1.05
C ASP A 307 9.66 -16.62 -1.23
N SER A 308 8.61 -16.69 -0.41
CA SER A 308 7.57 -15.66 -0.40
C SER A 308 8.09 -14.32 0.12
N GLY A 309 9.05 -14.32 1.07
CA GLY A 309 9.77 -13.12 1.51
C GLY A 309 10.62 -12.52 0.39
N ALA A 310 11.32 -13.35 -0.37
CA ALA A 310 12.08 -12.90 -1.54
C ALA A 310 11.16 -12.30 -2.63
N GLN A 311 9.98 -12.89 -2.86
CA GLN A 311 8.98 -12.35 -3.78
C GLN A 311 8.46 -10.98 -3.33
N LEU A 312 8.16 -10.81 -2.05
CA LEU A 312 7.74 -9.54 -1.47
C LEU A 312 8.85 -8.48 -1.62
N PHE A 313 10.08 -8.84 -1.29
CA PHE A 313 11.24 -7.95 -1.45
C PHE A 313 11.43 -7.52 -2.92
N ASN A 314 11.25 -8.42 -3.87
CA ASN A 314 11.33 -8.11 -5.28
C ASN A 314 10.21 -7.15 -5.72
N ALA A 315 9.00 -7.32 -5.21
CA ALA A 315 7.88 -6.41 -5.47
C ALA A 315 8.16 -4.99 -4.92
N MET A 316 8.62 -4.89 -3.66
CA MET A 316 9.05 -3.64 -3.04
C MET A 316 10.21 -2.97 -3.82
N GLY A 317 11.12 -3.77 -4.35
CA GLY A 317 12.26 -3.28 -5.13
C GLY A 317 11.86 -2.55 -6.42
N VAL A 318 10.76 -2.94 -7.05
CA VAL A 318 10.23 -2.21 -8.23
C VAL A 318 9.81 -0.79 -7.84
N GLU A 319 9.22 -0.60 -6.66
CA GLU A 319 8.85 0.74 -6.17
C GLU A 319 10.10 1.59 -5.87
N VAL A 320 11.17 0.97 -5.38
CA VAL A 320 12.48 1.65 -5.22
C VAL A 320 13.02 2.11 -6.57
N LEU A 321 12.99 1.28 -7.61
CA LEU A 321 13.44 1.66 -8.95
C LEU A 321 12.62 2.82 -9.52
N VAL A 322 11.32 2.85 -9.28
CA VAL A 322 10.45 3.98 -9.69
C VAL A 322 10.87 5.25 -8.97
N HIS A 323 11.16 5.18 -7.67
CA HIS A 323 11.67 6.32 -6.91
C HIS A 323 13.02 6.82 -7.46
N GLU A 324 13.97 5.93 -7.68
CA GLU A 324 15.30 6.25 -8.23
C GLU A 324 15.19 6.87 -9.63
N ALA A 325 14.27 6.40 -10.47
CA ALA A 325 14.02 6.98 -11.80
C ALA A 325 13.68 8.48 -11.72
N TYR A 326 12.90 8.91 -10.73
CA TYR A 326 12.61 10.33 -10.54
C TYR A 326 13.80 11.16 -10.05
N GLY A 327 14.86 10.55 -9.56
CA GLY A 327 16.13 11.19 -9.20
C GLY A 327 17.06 11.48 -10.40
N LEU A 328 16.73 11.02 -11.61
CA LEU A 328 17.56 11.22 -12.80
C LEU A 328 17.62 12.69 -13.24
N VAL A 329 18.75 13.07 -13.83
CA VAL A 329 19.11 14.46 -14.12
C VAL A 329 18.25 15.14 -15.20
N SER A 330 17.58 14.39 -16.07
CA SER A 330 16.73 14.96 -17.12
C SER A 330 15.37 14.28 -17.18
N LYS A 331 14.35 15.06 -17.59
CA LYS A 331 12.99 14.55 -17.75
C LYS A 331 12.89 13.42 -18.78
N ASP A 332 13.72 13.49 -19.82
CA ASP A 332 13.71 12.48 -20.89
C ASP A 332 14.29 11.16 -20.39
N LEU A 333 15.32 11.21 -19.53
CA LEU A 333 15.85 10.01 -18.87
C LEU A 333 14.85 9.44 -17.88
N VAL A 334 14.17 10.28 -17.10
CA VAL A 334 13.08 9.85 -16.20
C VAL A 334 12.00 9.12 -16.98
N GLU A 335 11.51 9.71 -18.09
CA GLU A 335 10.47 9.11 -18.93
C GLU A 335 10.93 7.79 -19.53
N ALA A 336 12.16 7.74 -20.07
CA ALA A 336 12.71 6.53 -20.67
C ALA A 336 12.84 5.38 -19.63
N GLU A 337 13.31 5.69 -18.43
CA GLU A 337 13.44 4.71 -17.35
C GLU A 337 12.07 4.22 -16.89
N LEU A 338 11.11 5.11 -16.68
CA LEU A 338 9.75 4.73 -16.29
C LEU A 338 9.05 3.89 -17.36
N VAL A 339 9.28 4.14 -18.66
CA VAL A 339 8.79 3.26 -19.75
C VAL A 339 9.40 1.87 -19.64
N SER A 340 10.71 1.80 -19.37
CA SER A 340 11.41 0.52 -19.17
C SER A 340 10.85 -0.26 -17.99
N LEU A 341 10.68 0.41 -16.85
CA LEU A 341 10.11 -0.19 -15.63
C LEU A 341 8.66 -0.62 -15.83
N ALA A 342 7.84 0.20 -16.49
CA ALA A 342 6.45 -0.15 -16.78
C ALA A 342 6.37 -1.40 -17.69
N ARG A 343 7.25 -1.51 -18.67
CA ARG A 343 7.36 -2.68 -19.53
C ARG A 343 7.79 -3.92 -18.73
N GLY A 344 8.84 -3.80 -17.90
CA GLY A 344 9.30 -4.89 -17.04
C GLY A 344 8.23 -5.36 -16.06
N LYS A 345 7.49 -4.42 -15.44
CA LYS A 345 6.38 -4.75 -14.53
C LYS A 345 5.20 -5.40 -15.26
N SER A 346 4.89 -4.98 -16.48
CA SER A 346 3.87 -5.63 -17.30
C SER A 346 4.23 -7.09 -17.63
N ARG A 347 5.52 -7.36 -17.88
CA ARG A 347 6.02 -8.74 -18.05
C ARG A 347 5.84 -9.58 -16.79
N LEU A 348 6.16 -9.03 -15.62
CA LEU A 348 5.92 -9.67 -14.33
C LEU A 348 4.44 -9.99 -14.11
N ASN A 349 3.55 -9.05 -14.43
CA ASN A 349 2.10 -9.25 -14.32
C ASN A 349 1.61 -10.38 -15.22
N GLU A 350 2.15 -10.48 -16.44
CA GLU A 350 1.82 -11.57 -17.36
C GLU A 350 2.34 -12.93 -16.87
N LEU A 351 3.58 -12.99 -16.35
CA LEU A 351 4.11 -14.21 -15.73
C LEU A 351 3.28 -14.63 -14.53
N ALA A 352 2.81 -13.69 -13.72
CA ALA A 352 1.88 -13.99 -12.62
C ALA A 352 0.54 -14.53 -13.11
N ARG A 353 0.05 -14.07 -14.28
CA ARG A 353 -1.16 -14.59 -14.91
C ARG A 353 -0.96 -16.02 -15.43
N ILE A 354 0.20 -16.29 -16.03
CA ILE A 354 0.58 -17.63 -16.51
C ILE A 354 0.70 -18.60 -15.32
N ALA A 355 1.35 -18.18 -14.23
CA ALA A 355 1.46 -18.98 -13.01
C ALA A 355 0.09 -19.31 -12.41
N ARG A 356 -0.81 -18.31 -12.29
CA ARG A 356 -2.19 -18.55 -11.81
C ARG A 356 -2.95 -19.54 -12.69
N LYS A 357 -2.77 -19.48 -14.02
CA LYS A 357 -3.37 -20.44 -14.92
C LYS A 357 -2.83 -21.86 -14.64
N ARG A 358 -1.52 -22.01 -14.44
CA ARG A 358 -0.93 -23.31 -14.09
C ARG A 358 -1.48 -23.85 -12.78
N ILE A 359 -1.64 -23.00 -11.76
CA ILE A 359 -2.27 -23.36 -10.48
C ILE A 359 -3.70 -23.85 -10.71
N SER A 360 -4.50 -23.13 -11.52
CA SER A 360 -5.86 -23.55 -11.87
C SER A 360 -5.89 -24.91 -12.58
N ASP A 361 -4.99 -25.12 -13.54
CA ASP A 361 -4.87 -26.39 -14.27
C ASP A 361 -4.55 -27.57 -13.32
N LEU A 362 -3.71 -27.34 -12.30
CA LEU A 362 -3.38 -28.35 -11.27
C LEU A 362 -4.58 -28.62 -10.34
N MET A 363 -5.33 -27.58 -9.98
CA MET A 363 -6.57 -27.74 -9.18
C MET A 363 -7.64 -28.53 -9.96
N GLU A 364 -7.78 -28.31 -11.25
CA GLU A 364 -8.67 -29.09 -12.14
C GLU A 364 -8.24 -30.55 -12.24
N GLN A 365 -6.96 -30.86 -12.06
CA GLN A 365 -6.40 -32.19 -11.97
C GLN A 365 -6.59 -32.85 -10.59
N GLY A 366 -7.30 -32.20 -9.67
CA GLY A 366 -7.61 -32.70 -8.33
C GLY A 366 -6.58 -32.40 -7.26
N ARG A 367 -5.51 -31.63 -7.55
CA ARG A 367 -4.57 -31.16 -6.54
C ARG A 367 -5.16 -30.00 -5.76
N LYS A 368 -4.71 -29.80 -4.53
CA LYS A 368 -5.22 -28.76 -3.64
C LYS A 368 -4.10 -27.83 -3.16
N LEU A 369 -4.49 -26.62 -2.78
CA LEU A 369 -3.63 -25.70 -2.05
C LEU A 369 -3.29 -26.27 -0.66
N PRO A 370 -2.16 -25.86 -0.04
CA PRO A 370 -1.82 -26.31 1.30
C PRO A 370 -2.88 -25.88 2.32
N GLU A 371 -3.25 -26.81 3.17
CA GLU A 371 -4.09 -26.57 4.34
C GLU A 371 -3.21 -26.55 5.59
N TYR A 372 -3.52 -25.68 6.53
CA TYR A 372 -2.76 -25.56 7.76
C TYR A 372 -3.66 -25.85 8.97
N ASP A 373 -3.10 -26.50 9.98
CA ASP A 373 -3.78 -26.74 11.25
C ASP A 373 -3.84 -25.47 12.10
N GLN A 374 -4.47 -25.58 13.28
CA GLN A 374 -4.64 -24.46 14.21
C GLN A 374 -3.31 -23.91 14.77
N ASP A 375 -2.26 -24.72 14.72
CA ASP A 375 -0.91 -24.39 15.18
C ASP A 375 -0.01 -23.88 14.04
N GLY A 376 -0.54 -23.81 12.81
CA GLY A 376 0.16 -23.36 11.62
C GLY A 376 1.03 -24.47 10.97
N GLY A 377 0.85 -25.74 11.35
CA GLY A 377 1.46 -26.90 10.71
C GLY A 377 0.74 -27.23 9.39
N MET A 378 1.52 -27.52 8.34
CA MET A 378 0.93 -27.93 7.06
C MET A 378 0.28 -29.32 7.18
N ILE A 379 -1.00 -29.42 6.81
CA ILE A 379 -1.73 -30.68 6.79
C ILE A 379 -1.35 -31.46 5.53
N MET A 380 -0.74 -32.62 5.72
CA MET A 380 -0.40 -33.51 4.61
C MET A 380 -1.65 -34.09 3.96
N GLN A 381 -1.89 -33.73 2.71
CA GLN A 381 -3.04 -34.18 1.95
C GLN A 381 -2.86 -35.63 1.48
N ARG A 382 -3.99 -36.34 1.32
CA ARG A 382 -4.00 -37.70 0.82
C ARG A 382 -5.06 -37.83 -0.29
N ASP A 383 -4.78 -38.71 -1.29
CA ASP A 383 -5.74 -39.09 -2.30
C ASP A 383 -6.77 -40.09 -1.74
N GLU A 384 -7.68 -40.51 -2.60
CA GLU A 384 -8.74 -41.50 -2.25
C GLU A 384 -8.17 -42.87 -1.87
N GLU A 385 -6.96 -43.19 -2.34
CA GLU A 385 -6.24 -44.44 -2.05
C GLU A 385 -5.34 -44.31 -0.78
N GLY A 386 -5.29 -43.12 -0.16
CA GLY A 386 -4.53 -42.86 1.08
C GLY A 386 -3.06 -42.49 0.88
N ASN A 387 -2.59 -42.32 -0.37
CA ASN A 387 -1.24 -41.86 -0.66
C ASN A 387 -1.09 -40.38 -0.38
N PHE A 388 0.12 -39.95 -0.02
CA PHE A 388 0.43 -38.53 0.14
C PHE A 388 0.39 -37.83 -1.21
N VAL A 389 -0.37 -36.75 -1.28
CA VAL A 389 -0.44 -35.87 -2.44
C VAL A 389 0.28 -34.56 -2.11
N ARG A 390 1.19 -34.13 -2.98
CA ARG A 390 1.87 -32.86 -2.87
C ARG A 390 0.88 -31.72 -3.06
N SER A 391 0.85 -30.79 -2.11
CA SER A 391 0.09 -29.54 -2.22
C SER A 391 0.65 -28.67 -3.36
N ILE A 392 -0.18 -27.80 -3.92
CA ILE A 392 0.26 -26.81 -4.90
C ILE A 392 1.01 -25.70 -4.17
N ASP A 393 2.26 -25.46 -4.51
CA ASP A 393 3.00 -24.29 -4.02
C ASP A 393 2.90 -23.13 -5.02
N GLU A 394 2.05 -22.16 -4.71
CA GLU A 394 1.80 -21.02 -5.58
C GLU A 394 3.03 -20.11 -5.73
N VAL A 395 3.83 -20.01 -4.67
CA VAL A 395 5.03 -19.17 -4.64
C VAL A 395 6.12 -19.77 -5.53
N GLU A 396 6.38 -21.07 -5.37
CA GLU A 396 7.38 -21.78 -6.15
C GLU A 396 7.02 -21.82 -7.63
N ILE A 397 5.74 -22.05 -7.98
CA ILE A 397 5.28 -22.01 -9.37
C ILE A 397 5.55 -20.63 -9.99
N TYR A 398 5.22 -19.54 -9.31
CA TYR A 398 5.48 -18.20 -9.81
C TYR A 398 6.97 -17.91 -9.95
N LEU A 399 7.76 -18.20 -8.91
CA LEU A 399 9.20 -17.96 -8.91
C LEU A 399 9.94 -18.76 -9.99
N SER A 400 9.49 -19.97 -10.31
CA SER A 400 10.07 -20.77 -11.41
C SER A 400 10.06 -20.05 -12.74
N TYR A 401 8.96 -19.35 -13.07
CA TYR A 401 8.90 -18.54 -14.29
C TYR A 401 9.78 -17.29 -14.17
N VAL A 402 9.70 -16.59 -13.05
CA VAL A 402 10.34 -15.29 -12.90
C VAL A 402 11.86 -15.41 -12.83
N THR A 403 12.40 -16.34 -12.03
CA THR A 403 13.85 -16.54 -11.92
C THR A 403 14.46 -17.06 -13.23
N ALA A 404 13.80 -18.01 -13.90
CA ALA A 404 14.27 -18.55 -15.17
C ALA A 404 14.26 -17.51 -16.32
N LEU A 405 13.36 -16.54 -16.27
CA LEU A 405 13.17 -15.52 -17.31
C LEU A 405 13.67 -14.13 -16.95
N ALA A 406 14.23 -13.93 -15.74
CA ALA A 406 14.63 -12.62 -15.23
C ALA A 406 15.55 -11.87 -16.20
N GLU A 407 16.62 -12.50 -16.67
CA GLU A 407 17.58 -11.89 -17.61
C GLU A 407 17.01 -11.81 -19.03
N ARG A 408 16.35 -12.87 -19.50
CA ARG A 408 15.81 -12.95 -20.86
C ARG A 408 14.72 -11.93 -21.15
N LEU A 409 13.95 -11.57 -20.13
CA LEU A 409 12.86 -10.61 -20.19
C LEU A 409 13.20 -9.27 -19.55
N ASP A 410 14.45 -9.05 -19.12
CA ASP A 410 14.85 -7.81 -18.46
C ASP A 410 13.86 -7.43 -17.34
N LEU A 411 13.60 -8.39 -16.44
CA LEU A 411 12.64 -8.20 -15.35
C LEU A 411 13.27 -7.35 -14.23
N PRO A 412 12.59 -6.29 -13.77
CA PRO A 412 13.16 -5.39 -12.78
C PRO A 412 13.26 -6.05 -11.39
N TRP A 413 14.39 -5.91 -10.73
CA TRP A 413 14.62 -6.27 -9.33
C TRP A 413 14.24 -7.71 -8.98
N GLN A 414 14.68 -8.70 -9.78
CA GLN A 414 14.36 -10.09 -9.49
C GLN A 414 15.50 -10.85 -8.80
N SER A 415 15.13 -11.90 -8.06
CA SER A 415 16.06 -12.88 -7.51
C SER A 415 16.76 -13.65 -8.64
N ARG A 416 17.99 -14.08 -8.39
CA ARG A 416 18.78 -14.90 -9.33
C ARG A 416 18.45 -16.37 -9.27
N SER A 417 17.96 -16.83 -8.12
CA SER A 417 17.62 -18.23 -7.86
C SER A 417 16.45 -18.33 -6.89
N MET A 418 15.94 -19.54 -6.71
CA MET A 418 14.94 -19.90 -5.73
C MET A 418 15.47 -21.03 -4.84
N LEU A 419 14.93 -21.15 -3.63
CA LEU A 419 15.44 -22.10 -2.65
C LEU A 419 15.01 -23.54 -2.96
N PHE A 420 13.80 -23.72 -3.45
CA PHE A 420 13.21 -25.00 -3.78
C PHE A 420 12.97 -25.12 -5.28
N GLU A 421 13.33 -26.27 -5.85
CA GLU A 421 13.02 -26.55 -7.26
C GLU A 421 11.56 -26.99 -7.40
N GLU A 422 10.86 -26.40 -8.39
CA GLU A 422 9.45 -26.69 -8.65
C GLU A 422 9.31 -27.68 -9.82
N GLU A 423 8.75 -28.85 -9.55
CA GLU A 423 8.53 -29.90 -10.55
C GLU A 423 7.32 -29.66 -11.44
N ASP A 424 6.39 -28.79 -11.00
CA ASP A 424 5.15 -28.50 -11.71
C ASP A 424 5.34 -27.53 -12.88
N VAL A 425 6.54 -26.95 -13.03
CA VAL A 425 6.90 -26.01 -14.11
C VAL A 425 8.03 -26.61 -14.94
N THR A 426 7.71 -27.07 -16.14
CA THR A 426 8.68 -27.70 -17.03
C THR A 426 9.44 -26.66 -17.87
N PRO A 427 10.66 -26.99 -18.39
CA PRO A 427 11.39 -26.12 -19.30
C PRO A 427 10.60 -25.70 -20.55
N TRP A 428 9.72 -26.57 -21.04
CA TRP A 428 8.82 -26.25 -22.15
C TRP A 428 7.79 -25.18 -21.77
N MET A 429 7.26 -25.23 -20.57
CA MET A 429 6.33 -24.20 -20.06
C MET A 429 7.01 -22.85 -19.91
N ILE A 430 8.27 -22.82 -19.44
CA ILE A 430 9.09 -21.60 -19.34
C ILE A 430 9.29 -20.99 -20.74
N GLU A 431 9.65 -21.80 -21.72
CA GLU A 431 9.84 -21.33 -23.11
C GLU A 431 8.53 -20.84 -23.73
N THR A 432 7.42 -21.49 -23.42
CA THR A 432 6.09 -21.07 -23.87
C THR A 432 5.70 -19.73 -23.23
N ALA A 433 5.93 -19.57 -21.94
CA ALA A 433 5.70 -18.31 -21.23
C ALA A 433 6.54 -17.17 -21.81
N PHE A 434 7.81 -17.41 -22.11
CA PHE A 434 8.68 -16.43 -22.77
C PHE A 434 8.09 -15.91 -24.08
N ARG A 435 7.67 -16.83 -24.96
CA ARG A 435 7.06 -16.46 -26.25
C ARG A 435 5.73 -15.72 -26.06
N GLN A 436 4.93 -16.13 -25.09
CA GLN A 436 3.65 -15.50 -24.80
C GLN A 436 3.84 -14.05 -24.32
N VAL A 437 4.77 -13.82 -23.39
CA VAL A 437 5.11 -12.46 -22.92
C VAL A 437 5.59 -11.57 -24.08
N LEU A 438 6.47 -12.07 -24.94
CA LEU A 438 6.95 -11.32 -26.10
C LEU A 438 5.85 -11.04 -27.14
N ALA A 439 4.92 -11.94 -27.32
CA ALA A 439 3.80 -11.77 -28.24
C ALA A 439 2.89 -10.60 -27.84
N LEU A 440 2.69 -10.36 -26.55
CA LEU A 440 1.92 -9.21 -26.02
C LEU A 440 2.60 -7.86 -26.28
N GLU A 441 3.90 -7.86 -26.55
CA GLU A 441 4.63 -6.63 -26.83
C GLU A 441 4.56 -6.22 -28.31
N THR A 442 3.90 -7.03 -29.14
CA THR A 442 3.69 -6.73 -30.56
C THR A 442 2.33 -6.07 -30.76
N GLY A 443 2.33 -4.79 -31.19
CA GLY A 443 1.09 -4.06 -31.48
C GLY A 443 0.68 -3.04 -30.42
N ASP A 444 -0.62 -2.72 -30.41
CA ASP A 444 -1.22 -1.73 -29.48
C ASP A 444 -1.36 -2.25 -28.05
N ASP A 445 -1.33 -3.56 -27.85
CA ASP A 445 -1.50 -4.20 -26.53
C ASP A 445 -0.46 -3.73 -25.52
N LEU A 446 0.79 -3.51 -25.95
CA LEU A 446 1.84 -3.00 -25.07
C LEU A 446 1.48 -1.62 -24.47
N THR A 447 0.84 -0.76 -25.25
CA THR A 447 0.43 0.57 -24.75
C THR A 447 -0.56 0.46 -23.60
N ASP A 448 -1.51 -0.45 -23.71
CA ASP A 448 -2.52 -0.68 -22.68
C ASP A 448 -1.91 -1.36 -21.43
N LEU A 449 -1.01 -2.32 -21.61
CA LEU A 449 -0.26 -2.95 -20.53
C LEU A 449 0.60 -1.97 -19.73
N LEU A 450 1.23 -0.98 -20.39
CA LEU A 450 1.95 0.09 -19.70
C LEU A 450 0.99 0.98 -18.90
N LEU A 451 -0.17 1.29 -19.44
CA LEU A 451 -1.19 2.12 -18.79
C LEU A 451 -1.84 1.44 -17.57
N GLU A 452 -1.78 0.12 -17.47
CA GLU A 452 -2.16 -0.61 -16.26
C GLU A 452 -1.23 -0.34 -15.07
N GLN A 453 -0.01 0.19 -15.33
CA GLN A 453 0.93 0.53 -14.27
C GLN A 453 0.62 1.92 -13.70
N ASP A 454 0.20 1.97 -12.45
CA ASP A 454 -0.24 3.20 -11.77
C ASP A 454 0.80 4.32 -11.83
N PHE A 455 2.08 4.01 -11.58
CA PHE A 455 3.14 5.00 -11.61
C PHE A 455 3.33 5.60 -13.01
N TRP A 456 3.15 4.80 -14.07
CA TRP A 456 3.23 5.27 -15.45
C TRP A 456 2.06 6.18 -15.80
N SER A 457 0.83 5.76 -15.51
CA SER A 457 -0.38 6.56 -15.72
C SER A 457 -0.32 7.90 -14.98
N LYS A 458 0.15 7.90 -13.73
CA LYS A 458 0.38 9.11 -12.93
C LYS A 458 1.45 10.01 -13.54
N HIS A 459 2.55 9.43 -14.01
CA HIS A 459 3.63 10.19 -14.68
C HIS A 459 3.13 10.92 -15.91
N ILE A 460 2.45 10.21 -16.84
CA ILE A 460 1.91 10.80 -18.07
C ILE A 460 0.92 11.93 -17.78
N GLN A 461 0.02 11.74 -16.81
CA GLN A 461 -0.92 12.77 -16.40
C GLN A 461 -0.22 13.98 -15.75
N GLY A 462 0.80 13.73 -14.93
CA GLY A 462 1.61 14.76 -14.29
C GLY A 462 2.41 15.60 -15.28
N ALA A 463 3.04 14.96 -16.27
CA ALA A 463 3.81 15.63 -17.32
C ALA A 463 2.92 16.47 -18.25
N ASN A 464 1.65 16.09 -18.44
CA ASN A 464 0.73 16.73 -19.38
C ASN A 464 -0.47 17.39 -18.67
N ARG A 465 -0.25 17.98 -17.50
CA ARG A 465 -1.29 18.51 -16.59
C ARG A 465 -2.34 19.37 -17.28
N GLN A 466 -1.95 20.21 -18.24
CA GLN A 466 -2.86 21.13 -18.90
C GLN A 466 -3.90 20.40 -19.78
N ALA A 467 -3.50 19.37 -20.51
CA ALA A 467 -4.42 18.56 -21.30
C ALA A 467 -5.45 17.84 -20.42
N PHE A 468 -4.98 17.20 -19.35
CA PHE A 468 -5.87 16.51 -18.40
C PHE A 468 -6.71 17.46 -17.53
N LYS A 469 -6.23 18.70 -17.27
CA LYS A 469 -7.03 19.73 -16.57
C LYS A 469 -8.29 20.07 -17.36
N ASN A 470 -8.21 20.16 -18.67
CA ASN A 470 -9.38 20.43 -19.51
C ASN A 470 -10.40 19.30 -19.45
N LEU A 471 -9.96 18.04 -19.51
CA LEU A 471 -10.84 16.87 -19.40
C LEU A 471 -11.51 16.81 -18.01
N ARG A 472 -10.75 16.96 -16.93
CA ARG A 472 -11.31 17.05 -15.58
C ARG A 472 -12.29 18.18 -15.41
N ARG A 473 -12.01 19.37 -15.99
CA ARG A 473 -12.95 20.50 -15.96
C ARG A 473 -14.27 20.16 -16.65
N ARG A 474 -14.25 19.41 -17.76
CA ARG A 474 -15.46 18.93 -18.44
C ARG A 474 -16.22 17.91 -17.57
N THR A 475 -15.56 16.98 -16.93
CA THR A 475 -16.22 16.04 -15.99
C THR A 475 -16.94 16.78 -14.86
N HIS A 476 -16.27 17.76 -14.24
CA HIS A 476 -16.92 18.61 -13.22
C HIS A 476 -18.06 19.44 -13.78
N ALA A 477 -17.93 19.93 -15.03
CA ALA A 477 -18.98 20.73 -15.68
C ALA A 477 -20.23 19.90 -15.96
N ALA A 478 -20.12 18.60 -16.26
CA ALA A 478 -21.26 17.71 -16.49
C ALA A 478 -22.14 17.58 -15.22
N LEU A 479 -21.50 17.32 -14.06
CA LEU A 479 -22.22 17.24 -12.79
C LEU A 479 -22.82 18.59 -12.38
N ALA A 480 -22.03 19.66 -12.51
CA ALA A 480 -22.46 21.00 -12.17
C ALA A 480 -23.63 21.46 -13.07
N LEU A 481 -23.66 21.04 -14.35
CA LEU A 481 -24.74 21.35 -15.27
C LEU A 481 -26.06 20.70 -14.83
N GLN A 482 -26.04 19.41 -14.51
CA GLN A 482 -27.22 18.70 -14.01
C GLN A 482 -27.76 19.36 -12.74
N THR A 483 -26.87 19.72 -11.80
CA THR A 483 -27.23 20.40 -10.55
C THR A 483 -27.85 21.78 -10.83
N ALA A 484 -27.18 22.60 -11.64
CA ALA A 484 -27.69 23.94 -11.96
C ALA A 484 -29.05 23.92 -12.68
N GLN A 485 -29.31 22.92 -13.51
CA GLN A 485 -30.62 22.71 -14.16
C GLN A 485 -31.71 22.29 -13.16
N LYS A 486 -31.39 21.40 -12.20
CA LYS A 486 -32.29 21.05 -11.09
C LYS A 486 -32.64 22.29 -10.26
N ASP A 487 -31.64 23.07 -9.85
CA ASP A 487 -31.85 24.30 -9.06
C ASP A 487 -32.69 25.34 -9.83
N TRP A 488 -32.44 25.47 -11.11
CA TRP A 488 -33.22 26.39 -11.97
C TRP A 488 -34.69 26.01 -12.02
N THR A 489 -35.03 24.72 -12.08
CA THR A 489 -36.42 24.24 -12.10
C THR A 489 -37.12 24.40 -10.75
N GLN A 490 -36.37 24.36 -9.65
CA GLN A 490 -36.89 24.41 -8.28
C GLN A 490 -37.04 25.83 -7.74
N THR A 491 -36.25 26.80 -8.24
CA THR A 491 -36.33 28.17 -7.74
C THR A 491 -37.45 28.97 -8.42
N SER A 492 -38.18 29.78 -7.65
CA SER A 492 -39.16 30.73 -8.15
C SER A 492 -38.62 32.16 -8.26
N ASP A 493 -37.41 32.43 -7.71
CA ASP A 493 -36.81 33.77 -7.76
C ASP A 493 -36.28 34.09 -9.16
N PRO A 494 -36.80 35.17 -9.83
CA PRO A 494 -36.35 35.56 -11.15
C PRO A 494 -34.84 35.88 -11.24
N THR A 495 -34.26 36.47 -10.17
CA THR A 495 -32.86 36.84 -10.14
C THR A 495 -31.96 35.60 -10.05
N ALA A 496 -32.36 34.65 -9.22
CA ALA A 496 -31.65 33.37 -9.10
C ALA A 496 -31.75 32.58 -10.41
N ARG A 497 -32.91 32.54 -11.07
CA ARG A 497 -33.07 31.91 -12.39
C ARG A 497 -32.17 32.52 -13.46
N ALA A 498 -32.04 33.83 -13.50
CA ALA A 498 -31.18 34.51 -14.47
C ALA A 498 -29.69 34.08 -14.26
N ARG A 499 -29.20 34.10 -13.02
CA ARG A 499 -27.83 33.66 -12.67
C ARG A 499 -27.58 32.19 -13.01
N LEU A 500 -28.54 31.32 -12.68
CA LEU A 500 -28.43 29.88 -13.00
C LEU A 500 -28.45 29.68 -14.53
N GLY A 501 -29.24 30.44 -15.30
CA GLY A 501 -29.23 30.41 -16.76
C GLY A 501 -27.87 30.77 -17.36
N GLU A 502 -27.18 31.80 -16.83
CA GLU A 502 -25.81 32.15 -17.23
C GLU A 502 -24.81 31.04 -16.88
N THR A 503 -24.98 30.45 -15.70
CA THR A 503 -24.15 29.32 -15.25
C THR A 503 -24.33 28.12 -16.16
N ILE A 504 -25.56 27.72 -16.48
CA ILE A 504 -25.90 26.63 -17.41
C ILE A 504 -25.27 26.86 -18.78
N THR A 505 -25.38 28.09 -19.32
CA THR A 505 -24.76 28.49 -20.59
C THR A 505 -23.23 28.31 -20.57
N THR A 506 -22.57 28.72 -19.47
CA THR A 506 -21.13 28.60 -19.30
C THR A 506 -20.71 27.13 -19.21
N LEU A 507 -21.45 26.31 -18.45
CA LEU A 507 -21.20 24.89 -18.29
C LEU A 507 -21.43 24.12 -19.61
N ALA A 508 -22.50 24.43 -20.35
CA ALA A 508 -22.76 23.87 -21.68
C ALA A 508 -21.58 24.15 -22.63
N THR A 509 -21.10 25.40 -22.67
CA THR A 509 -19.92 25.78 -23.46
C THR A 509 -18.65 25.03 -23.00
N THR A 510 -18.47 24.84 -21.71
CA THR A 510 -17.34 24.06 -21.16
C THR A 510 -17.38 22.60 -21.62
N LEU A 511 -18.56 22.01 -21.77
CA LEU A 511 -18.77 20.67 -22.30
C LEU A 511 -18.67 20.59 -23.83
N GLY A 512 -18.51 21.74 -24.52
CA GLY A 512 -18.49 21.80 -25.97
C GLY A 512 -19.87 21.69 -26.61
N LYS A 513 -20.94 21.89 -25.81
CA LYS A 513 -22.34 21.88 -26.30
C LYS A 513 -22.77 23.29 -26.67
N GLN A 514 -23.66 23.39 -27.67
CA GLN A 514 -24.29 24.67 -27.96
C GLN A 514 -25.29 25.00 -26.84
N PRO A 515 -25.28 26.23 -26.28
CA PRO A 515 -26.24 26.61 -25.24
C PRO A 515 -27.71 26.42 -25.63
N ALA A 516 -28.04 26.52 -26.91
CA ALA A 516 -29.36 26.27 -27.43
C ALA A 516 -29.83 24.80 -27.27
N ASP A 517 -28.87 23.85 -27.26
CA ASP A 517 -29.16 22.41 -27.10
C ASP A 517 -29.34 22.02 -25.64
N VAL A 518 -28.99 22.93 -24.71
CA VAL A 518 -28.98 22.69 -23.26
C VAL A 518 -29.82 23.76 -22.56
N PRO A 519 -31.16 23.77 -22.77
CA PRO A 519 -32.02 24.79 -22.18
C PRO A 519 -32.10 24.62 -20.64
N PRO A 520 -32.13 25.73 -19.89
CA PRO A 520 -32.16 25.69 -18.42
C PRO A 520 -33.30 24.85 -17.82
N GLY A 521 -34.46 24.86 -18.46
CA GLY A 521 -35.64 24.14 -17.98
C GLY A 521 -35.66 22.62 -18.23
N ARG A 522 -34.65 22.08 -18.89
CA ARG A 522 -34.49 20.63 -19.10
C ARG A 522 -33.33 20.11 -18.25
N VAL A 523 -33.65 19.33 -17.24
CA VAL A 523 -32.65 18.67 -16.40
C VAL A 523 -32.06 17.50 -17.16
N MET A 524 -30.72 17.43 -17.23
CA MET A 524 -29.99 16.27 -17.74
C MET A 524 -30.32 15.03 -16.89
N THR A 525 -30.71 13.94 -17.54
CA THR A 525 -30.95 12.67 -16.84
C THR A 525 -29.63 12.02 -16.37
N ASP A 526 -29.73 11.08 -15.43
CA ASP A 526 -28.55 10.35 -14.99
C ASP A 526 -27.94 9.54 -16.14
N GLU A 527 -28.72 8.99 -17.05
CA GLU A 527 -28.26 8.30 -18.25
C GLU A 527 -27.48 9.23 -19.19
N GLU A 528 -27.98 10.45 -19.40
CA GLU A 528 -27.29 11.47 -20.21
C GLU A 528 -25.99 11.94 -19.53
N TYR A 529 -25.97 12.06 -18.20
CA TYR A 529 -24.78 12.37 -17.43
C TYR A 529 -23.71 11.25 -17.57
N TRP A 530 -24.12 10.00 -17.40
CA TRP A 530 -23.19 8.88 -17.55
C TRP A 530 -22.67 8.74 -18.98
N ALA A 531 -23.51 8.98 -19.99
CA ALA A 531 -23.08 9.01 -21.38
C ALA A 531 -22.03 10.10 -21.64
N GLU A 532 -22.20 11.30 -21.06
CA GLU A 532 -21.20 12.37 -21.16
C GLU A 532 -19.88 12.01 -20.46
N CYS A 533 -19.96 11.42 -19.27
CA CYS A 533 -18.79 10.92 -18.55
C CYS A 533 -18.06 9.84 -19.34
N GLU A 534 -18.77 8.94 -20.01
CA GLU A 534 -18.18 7.89 -20.85
C GLU A 534 -17.43 8.47 -22.07
N VAL A 535 -18.00 9.49 -22.70
CA VAL A 535 -17.32 10.24 -23.78
C VAL A 535 -16.01 10.85 -23.26
N ILE A 536 -16.03 11.53 -22.12
CA ILE A 536 -14.84 12.17 -21.54
C ILE A 536 -13.80 11.11 -21.12
N ASN A 537 -14.22 9.98 -20.57
CA ASN A 537 -13.35 8.86 -20.21
C ASN A 537 -12.70 8.24 -21.47
N THR A 538 -13.46 8.09 -22.54
CA THR A 538 -12.92 7.60 -23.83
C THR A 538 -11.88 8.56 -24.40
N GLU A 539 -12.13 9.87 -24.35
CA GLU A 539 -11.15 10.89 -24.75
C GLU A 539 -9.91 10.85 -23.85
N THR A 540 -10.08 10.67 -22.55
CA THR A 540 -8.99 10.55 -21.58
C THR A 540 -8.13 9.33 -21.88
N THR A 541 -8.73 8.18 -22.12
CA THR A 541 -8.03 6.93 -22.48
C THR A 541 -7.32 7.07 -23.82
N THR A 542 -7.97 7.70 -24.80
CA THR A 542 -7.36 7.96 -26.12
C THR A 542 -6.13 8.87 -26.00
N LEU A 543 -6.22 9.92 -25.17
CA LEU A 543 -5.10 10.82 -24.89
C LEU A 543 -3.97 10.10 -24.18
N LEU A 544 -4.26 9.28 -23.17
CA LEU A 544 -3.27 8.48 -22.46
C LEU A 544 -2.54 7.52 -23.40
N ARG A 545 -3.27 6.80 -24.26
CA ARG A 545 -2.67 5.91 -25.27
C ARG A 545 -1.77 6.67 -26.24
N LYS A 546 -2.21 7.83 -26.74
CA LYS A 546 -1.41 8.67 -27.62
C LYS A 546 -0.10 9.10 -26.96
N LEU A 547 -0.17 9.67 -25.76
CA LEU A 547 0.99 10.16 -25.02
C LEU A 547 1.96 9.02 -24.65
N THR A 548 1.43 7.86 -24.28
CA THR A 548 2.25 6.67 -24.01
C THR A 548 3.00 6.20 -25.26
N ARG A 549 2.36 6.16 -26.44
CA ARG A 549 3.04 5.81 -27.70
C ARG A 549 4.15 6.81 -28.05
N GLU A 550 3.90 8.10 -27.86
CA GLU A 550 4.90 9.15 -28.07
C GLU A 550 6.10 8.99 -27.12
N ALA A 551 5.85 8.72 -25.84
CA ALA A 551 6.89 8.46 -24.84
C ALA A 551 7.71 7.20 -25.18
N MET A 552 7.06 6.11 -25.58
CA MET A 552 7.73 4.89 -26.03
C MET A 552 8.62 5.14 -27.25
N ALA A 553 8.17 5.97 -28.19
CA ALA A 553 8.96 6.34 -29.37
C ALA A 553 10.21 7.15 -28.97
N ARG A 554 10.07 8.13 -28.08
CA ARG A 554 11.20 8.91 -27.53
C ARG A 554 12.19 8.01 -26.78
N ALA A 555 11.72 7.13 -25.92
CA ALA A 555 12.56 6.19 -25.17
C ALA A 555 13.38 5.25 -26.07
N LYS A 556 12.83 4.80 -27.20
CA LYS A 556 13.56 4.00 -28.20
C LYS A 556 14.70 4.80 -28.84
N LEU A 557 14.48 6.06 -29.17
CA LEU A 557 15.50 6.92 -29.76
C LEU A 557 16.66 7.16 -28.79
N GLN A 558 16.40 7.36 -27.51
CA GLN A 558 17.45 7.58 -26.49
C GLN A 558 18.34 6.35 -26.27
N ARG A 559 17.78 5.12 -26.32
CA ARG A 559 18.58 3.89 -26.20
C ARG A 559 19.56 3.70 -27.37
N VAL A 560 19.30 4.29 -28.52
CA VAL A 560 20.20 4.26 -29.69
C VAL A 560 21.35 5.25 -29.54
N GLU A 561 21.18 6.34 -28.78
CA GLU A 561 22.17 7.40 -28.60
C GLU A 561 23.14 7.18 -27.43
N ILE A 562 22.91 6.19 -26.57
CA ILE A 562 23.86 5.81 -25.52
C ILE A 562 24.72 4.67 -26.06
N PRO A 563 25.93 4.93 -26.57
CA PRO A 563 26.86 3.85 -26.89
C PRO A 563 27.23 3.17 -25.57
N PHE A 564 27.12 1.84 -25.52
CA PHE A 564 27.63 1.00 -24.44
C PHE A 564 29.12 1.36 -24.23
N THR A 565 29.40 2.23 -23.30
CA THR A 565 30.73 2.37 -22.73
C THR A 565 30.90 1.21 -21.73
N VAL A 566 31.26 0.06 -22.29
CA VAL A 566 31.92 -0.99 -21.54
C VAL A 566 33.24 -0.39 -21.06
N GLN A 567 33.27 0.13 -19.84
CA GLN A 567 34.53 0.32 -19.15
C GLN A 567 35.04 -1.06 -18.74
N SER A 568 35.72 -1.71 -19.67
CA SER A 568 36.68 -2.74 -19.36
C SER A 568 37.84 -2.07 -18.64
N ASN A 569 37.79 -1.96 -17.32
CA ASN A 569 38.99 -1.76 -16.52
C ASN A 569 39.76 -3.08 -16.49
N GLN A 570 40.54 -3.32 -17.54
CA GLN A 570 41.77 -4.08 -17.43
C GLN A 570 42.83 -3.09 -16.93
N ALA A 571 43.18 -3.15 -15.70
CA ALA A 571 44.43 -2.61 -15.17
C ALA A 571 45.50 -3.72 -15.14
N PRO A 572 46.76 -3.39 -15.36
CA PRO A 572 47.86 -4.33 -15.47
C PRO A 572 48.22 -5.03 -14.16
#